data_eed30c1cdd82bf376471a3134833f3cb
#
_entry.id   eed30c1cdd82bf376471a3134833f3cb
#
_cell.length_a   1.000
_cell.length_b   1.000
_cell.length_c   1.000
_cell.angle_alpha   90.00
_cell.angle_beta   90.00
_cell.angle_gamma   90.00
#
_symmetry.space_group_name_H-M   'P 1'
#
loop_
_entity.id
_entity.type
_entity.pdbx_description
1 polymer ?
#
loop_
_entity_poly.entity_id
_entity_poly.type
_entity_poly.pdbx_seq_one_letter_code
_entity_poly.pdbx_strand_id
1 'polypeptide(L)'
;LLATCAEKFHIPAEDCYTNLDDMLQDTSIDAIHICTPPASHAELSIKALNAGRHCGCTIPMGMSIDELYEVIEARKKSGKKYMFLETTVFGREFFYVQELYKKGELGKLQYMTCAHYQDMEGWPEYWEGFPPLMHPTHAVGPCLMMLDKKPVSVYGIGSGRVRDALKEKYQCPFAFESAFINLEDSDVTIEMERFLYEVARSYQECFRVYGSKKSFEWQQLSDEDPVLYERTGDIQQDMIDIDGDPDRFARGGEIIERRIKVPDYGYRLPEEIAFFTTETVYNDENEHLSFKQGGGHGGSHPHMIHEFIMSIVEDRKPLID
;
A
#
# COMPACT_ATOMS: atom_id res chain seq x y z
N LEU A 1 6.53 4.71 25.95
CA LEU A 1 5.51 4.69 24.89
C LEU A 1 4.12 4.46 25.48
N LEU A 2 3.84 3.35 26.19
CA LEU A 2 2.50 3.05 26.73
C LEU A 2 1.93 4.19 27.56
N ALA A 3 2.68 4.70 28.55
CA ALA A 3 2.25 5.80 29.41
C ALA A 3 1.94 7.08 28.61
N THR A 4 2.81 7.40 27.62
CA THR A 4 2.62 8.56 26.74
C THR A 4 1.38 8.44 25.86
N CYS A 5 1.12 7.24 25.32
CA CYS A 5 -0.10 6.98 24.55
C CYS A 5 -1.36 7.02 25.42
N ALA A 6 -1.29 6.42 26.60
CA ALA A 6 -2.41 6.42 27.55
C ALA A 6 -2.81 7.85 27.94
N GLU A 7 -1.83 8.69 28.28
CA GLU A 7 -2.05 10.10 28.57
C GLU A 7 -2.64 10.85 27.36
N LYS A 8 -2.00 10.71 26.20
CA LYS A 8 -2.41 11.42 24.98
C LYS A 8 -3.81 11.05 24.49
N PHE A 9 -4.18 9.79 24.58
CA PHE A 9 -5.46 9.27 24.05
C PHE A 9 -6.50 9.03 25.16
N HIS A 10 -6.23 9.50 26.37
CA HIS A 10 -7.11 9.37 27.54
C HIS A 10 -7.53 7.92 27.82
N ILE A 11 -6.58 6.97 27.68
CA ILE A 11 -6.83 5.56 27.93
C ILE A 11 -6.75 5.31 29.44
N PRO A 12 -7.79 4.71 30.05
CA PRO A 12 -7.76 4.35 31.46
C PRO A 12 -6.60 3.41 31.80
N ALA A 13 -6.06 3.53 33.02
CA ALA A 13 -4.92 2.72 33.42
C ALA A 13 -5.21 1.21 33.43
N GLU A 14 -6.46 0.85 33.75
CA GLU A 14 -6.96 -0.53 33.72
C GLU A 14 -6.97 -1.15 32.32
N ASP A 15 -7.04 -0.32 31.27
CA ASP A 15 -7.03 -0.75 29.85
C ASP A 15 -5.61 -0.74 29.25
N CYS A 16 -4.59 -0.50 30.09
CA CYS A 16 -3.19 -0.45 29.67
C CYS A 16 -2.47 -1.77 29.99
N TYR A 17 -2.20 -2.56 28.97
CA TYR A 17 -1.52 -3.85 29.11
C TYR A 17 -0.05 -3.74 28.66
N THR A 18 0.84 -4.43 29.36
CA THR A 18 2.27 -4.57 28.99
C THR A 18 2.60 -5.91 28.36
N ASN A 19 1.62 -6.81 28.30
CA ASN A 19 1.72 -8.16 27.80
C ASN A 19 0.46 -8.50 27.00
N LEU A 20 0.62 -9.07 25.80
CA LEU A 20 -0.51 -9.47 24.96
C LEU A 20 -1.33 -10.60 25.60
N ASP A 21 -0.69 -11.54 26.28
CA ASP A 21 -1.42 -12.67 26.89
C ASP A 21 -2.37 -12.20 27.99
N ASP A 22 -2.01 -11.16 28.75
CA ASP A 22 -2.89 -10.53 29.73
C ASP A 22 -4.04 -9.76 29.04
N MET A 23 -3.74 -9.03 27.98
CA MET A 23 -4.74 -8.31 27.17
C MET A 23 -5.76 -9.28 26.55
N LEU A 24 -5.33 -10.46 26.12
CA LEU A 24 -6.22 -11.47 25.54
C LEU A 24 -7.18 -12.12 26.55
N GLN A 25 -6.94 -11.99 27.87
CA GLN A 25 -7.89 -12.41 28.92
C GLN A 25 -9.08 -11.46 29.05
N ASP A 26 -8.95 -10.23 28.60
CA ASP A 26 -10.04 -9.26 28.61
C ASP A 26 -11.05 -9.61 27.53
N THR A 27 -12.22 -10.07 27.96
CA THR A 27 -13.29 -10.52 27.06
C THR A 27 -14.06 -9.37 26.43
N SER A 28 -13.84 -8.13 26.84
CA SER A 28 -14.44 -6.94 26.24
C SER A 28 -13.75 -6.52 24.93
N ILE A 29 -12.54 -7.03 24.67
CA ILE A 29 -11.76 -6.72 23.45
C ILE A 29 -12.17 -7.69 22.34
N ASP A 30 -12.78 -7.20 21.26
CA ASP A 30 -13.20 -7.99 20.11
C ASP A 30 -12.12 -8.13 19.05
N ALA A 31 -11.26 -7.12 18.91
CA ALA A 31 -10.25 -7.04 17.83
C ALA A 31 -8.92 -6.49 18.33
N ILE A 32 -7.84 -6.98 17.73
CA ILE A 32 -6.47 -6.55 18.01
C ILE A 32 -5.87 -5.91 16.75
N HIS A 33 -5.28 -4.73 16.92
CA HIS A 33 -4.43 -4.10 15.90
C HIS A 33 -2.96 -4.31 16.28
N ILE A 34 -2.23 -5.03 15.42
CA ILE A 34 -0.80 -5.32 15.60
C ILE A 34 0.01 -4.28 14.81
N CYS A 35 0.83 -3.50 15.53
CA CYS A 35 1.76 -2.52 14.99
C CYS A 35 3.07 -2.62 15.78
N THR A 36 3.80 -3.71 15.59
CA THR A 36 5.01 -4.11 16.31
C THR A 36 6.16 -4.31 15.33
N PRO A 37 7.39 -4.64 15.75
CA PRO A 37 8.43 -5.03 14.80
C PRO A 37 8.02 -6.23 13.93
N PRO A 38 8.36 -6.25 12.62
CA PRO A 38 7.91 -7.25 11.65
C PRO A 38 8.09 -8.70 12.07
N ALA A 39 9.20 -9.00 12.76
CA ALA A 39 9.51 -10.36 13.22
C ALA A 39 8.50 -10.94 14.23
N SER A 40 7.66 -10.09 14.84
CA SER A 40 6.63 -10.53 15.80
C SER A 40 5.22 -10.61 15.21
N HIS A 41 5.02 -10.15 13.98
CA HIS A 41 3.68 -10.02 13.39
C HIS A 41 2.94 -11.35 13.28
N ALA A 42 3.60 -12.39 12.78
CA ALA A 42 2.97 -13.70 12.61
C ALA A 42 2.60 -14.32 13.98
N GLU A 43 3.55 -14.37 14.92
CA GLU A 43 3.30 -14.91 16.27
C GLU A 43 2.13 -14.21 16.97
N LEU A 44 2.14 -12.87 16.99
CA LEU A 44 1.10 -12.09 17.67
C LEU A 44 -0.27 -12.23 16.97
N SER A 45 -0.29 -12.29 15.63
CA SER A 45 -1.51 -12.55 14.84
C SER A 45 -2.11 -13.91 15.17
N ILE A 46 -1.28 -14.96 15.22
CA ILE A 46 -1.71 -16.31 15.56
C ILE A 46 -2.26 -16.38 16.99
N LYS A 47 -1.60 -15.72 17.94
CA LYS A 47 -2.08 -15.64 19.33
C LYS A 47 -3.45 -14.94 19.42
N ALA A 48 -3.61 -13.80 18.76
CA ALA A 48 -4.87 -13.05 18.75
C ALA A 48 -6.02 -13.89 18.14
N LEU A 49 -5.78 -14.51 16.99
CA LEU A 49 -6.75 -15.36 16.30
C LEU A 49 -7.14 -16.58 17.13
N ASN A 50 -6.16 -17.29 17.72
CA ASN A 50 -6.41 -18.45 18.56
C ASN A 50 -7.16 -18.09 19.87
N ALA A 51 -7.00 -16.87 20.38
CA ALA A 51 -7.77 -16.37 21.50
C ALA A 51 -9.19 -15.90 21.10
N GLY A 52 -9.58 -16.09 19.83
CA GLY A 52 -10.91 -15.73 19.34
C GLY A 52 -11.09 -14.23 19.11
N ARG A 53 -10.02 -13.48 18.87
CA ARG A 53 -10.07 -12.06 18.51
C ARG A 53 -9.93 -11.87 17.01
N HIS A 54 -10.58 -10.85 16.46
CA HIS A 54 -10.30 -10.38 15.11
C HIS A 54 -8.93 -9.71 15.09
N CYS A 55 -8.22 -9.76 13.97
CA CYS A 55 -6.85 -9.27 13.90
C CYS A 55 -6.63 -8.41 12.66
N GLY A 56 -6.22 -7.16 12.87
CA GLY A 56 -5.62 -6.31 11.85
C GLY A 56 -4.12 -6.21 12.08
N CYS A 57 -3.30 -6.59 11.11
CA CYS A 57 -1.85 -6.57 11.25
C CYS A 57 -1.21 -5.65 10.21
N THR A 58 -0.31 -4.77 10.68
CA THR A 58 0.53 -3.99 9.76
C THR A 58 1.45 -4.91 8.95
N ILE A 59 1.99 -4.38 7.88
CA ILE A 59 2.85 -5.10 6.94
C ILE A 59 4.30 -5.19 7.45
N PRO A 60 5.01 -6.26 7.06
CA PRO A 60 4.56 -7.48 6.39
C PRO A 60 3.82 -8.43 7.35
N MET A 61 3.02 -9.36 6.81
CA MET A 61 2.29 -10.37 7.60
C MET A 61 3.19 -11.26 8.44
N GLY A 62 4.39 -11.57 7.95
CA GLY A 62 5.43 -12.40 8.57
C GLY A 62 6.72 -12.31 7.77
N MET A 63 7.77 -12.97 8.25
CA MET A 63 9.12 -12.92 7.72
C MET A 63 9.50 -14.16 6.91
N SER A 64 8.67 -15.19 6.89
CA SER A 64 8.90 -16.42 6.15
C SER A 64 7.59 -16.95 5.55
N ILE A 65 7.70 -17.77 4.51
CA ILE A 65 6.55 -18.38 3.87
C ILE A 65 5.79 -19.30 4.85
N ASP A 66 6.50 -19.98 5.72
CA ASP A 66 5.89 -20.86 6.73
C ASP A 66 5.02 -20.05 7.70
N GLU A 67 5.54 -18.93 8.21
CA GLU A 67 4.76 -17.99 9.05
C GLU A 67 3.49 -17.50 8.36
N LEU A 68 3.56 -17.17 7.05
CA LEU A 68 2.37 -16.74 6.31
C LEU A 68 1.30 -17.83 6.28
N TYR A 69 1.70 -19.08 6.04
CA TYR A 69 0.76 -20.23 6.07
C TYR A 69 0.21 -20.46 7.47
N GLU A 70 1.01 -20.33 8.54
CA GLU A 70 0.54 -20.48 9.92
C GLU A 70 -0.51 -19.44 10.29
N VAL A 71 -0.34 -18.17 9.89
CA VAL A 71 -1.36 -17.11 10.08
C VAL A 71 -2.65 -17.44 9.32
N ILE A 72 -2.55 -17.89 8.06
CA ILE A 72 -3.70 -18.30 7.26
C ILE A 72 -4.45 -19.45 7.91
N GLU A 73 -3.75 -20.46 8.40
CA GLU A 73 -4.38 -21.60 9.10
C GLU A 73 -5.02 -21.20 10.44
N ALA A 74 -4.36 -20.33 11.22
CA ALA A 74 -4.94 -19.78 12.44
C ALA A 74 -6.22 -18.98 12.14
N ARG A 75 -6.23 -18.16 11.10
CA ARG A 75 -7.41 -17.43 10.64
C ARG A 75 -8.54 -18.39 10.26
N LYS A 76 -8.27 -19.43 9.45
CA LYS A 76 -9.28 -20.41 9.07
C LYS A 76 -9.86 -21.15 10.28
N LYS A 77 -9.00 -21.58 11.21
CA LYS A 77 -9.38 -22.31 12.40
C LYS A 77 -10.21 -21.48 13.37
N SER A 78 -9.85 -20.21 13.57
CA SER A 78 -10.55 -19.32 14.51
C SER A 78 -11.92 -18.87 13.99
N GLY A 79 -12.11 -18.83 12.66
CA GLY A 79 -13.28 -18.21 12.02
C GLY A 79 -13.34 -16.69 12.19
N LYS A 80 -12.29 -16.07 12.75
CA LYS A 80 -12.21 -14.62 12.94
C LYS A 80 -11.73 -13.92 11.68
N LYS A 81 -12.00 -12.62 11.58
CA LYS A 81 -11.47 -11.80 10.49
C LYS A 81 -9.99 -11.52 10.75
N TYR A 82 -9.20 -11.67 9.72
CA TYR A 82 -7.86 -11.15 9.63
C TYR A 82 -7.81 -10.14 8.50
N MET A 83 -7.21 -9.00 8.71
CA MET A 83 -6.97 -8.01 7.65
C MET A 83 -5.51 -7.61 7.63
N PHE A 84 -4.92 -7.73 6.47
CA PHE A 84 -3.59 -7.25 6.18
C PHE A 84 -3.66 -5.75 5.90
N LEU A 85 -3.07 -4.93 6.76
CA LEU A 85 -3.25 -3.48 6.75
C LEU A 85 -2.28 -2.81 5.77
N GLU A 86 -2.56 -3.00 4.48
CA GLU A 86 -1.80 -2.39 3.38
C GLU A 86 -2.39 -1.03 3.00
N THR A 87 -1.66 0.03 3.27
CA THR A 87 -2.14 1.41 3.15
C THR A 87 -2.35 1.87 1.70
N THR A 88 -1.52 1.43 0.76
CA THR A 88 -1.52 1.95 -0.62
C THR A 88 -2.79 1.64 -1.40
N VAL A 89 -3.50 0.54 -1.05
CA VAL A 89 -4.78 0.18 -1.67
C VAL A 89 -5.97 0.95 -1.10
N PHE A 90 -5.71 1.81 -0.12
CA PHE A 90 -6.67 2.76 0.44
C PHE A 90 -6.29 4.21 0.14
N GLY A 91 -5.22 4.43 -0.64
CA GLY A 91 -4.80 5.75 -1.09
C GLY A 91 -5.76 6.32 -2.14
N ARG A 92 -5.88 7.65 -2.16
CA ARG A 92 -6.79 8.36 -3.07
C ARG A 92 -6.47 8.10 -4.55
N GLU A 93 -5.21 8.02 -4.90
CA GLU A 93 -4.76 7.75 -6.25
C GLU A 93 -5.17 6.34 -6.71
N PHE A 94 -5.08 5.36 -5.81
CA PHE A 94 -5.56 4.01 -6.10
C PHE A 94 -7.08 3.99 -6.33
N PHE A 95 -7.85 4.66 -5.49
CA PHE A 95 -9.30 4.74 -5.67
C PHE A 95 -9.67 5.37 -7.01
N TYR A 96 -8.97 6.45 -7.38
CA TYR A 96 -9.21 7.13 -8.65
C TYR A 96 -8.96 6.20 -9.85
N VAL A 97 -7.82 5.54 -9.88
CA VAL A 97 -7.47 4.64 -11.00
C VAL A 97 -8.36 3.40 -11.02
N GLN A 98 -8.70 2.87 -9.84
CA GLN A 98 -9.64 1.75 -9.73
C GLN A 98 -11.03 2.11 -10.29
N GLU A 99 -11.50 3.33 -10.09
CA GLU A 99 -12.75 3.81 -10.70
C GLU A 99 -12.65 3.86 -12.21
N LEU A 100 -11.57 4.41 -12.77
CA LEU A 100 -11.34 4.41 -14.21
C LEU A 100 -11.31 2.99 -14.79
N TYR A 101 -10.64 2.08 -14.09
CA TYR A 101 -10.58 0.66 -14.48
C TYR A 101 -11.97 0.01 -14.50
N LYS A 102 -12.71 0.13 -13.41
CA LYS A 102 -14.08 -0.44 -13.27
C LYS A 102 -15.07 0.13 -14.29
N LYS A 103 -14.89 1.39 -14.70
CA LYS A 103 -15.71 2.04 -15.76
C LYS A 103 -15.25 1.66 -17.17
N GLY A 104 -14.14 0.92 -17.33
CA GLY A 104 -13.55 0.56 -18.63
C GLY A 104 -12.91 1.75 -19.36
N GLU A 105 -12.66 2.86 -18.67
CA GLU A 105 -12.12 4.09 -19.25
C GLU A 105 -10.65 3.95 -19.64
N LEU A 106 -9.89 3.07 -18.96
CA LEU A 106 -8.50 2.76 -19.33
C LEU A 106 -8.40 1.99 -20.66
N GLY A 107 -9.49 1.36 -21.11
CA GLY A 107 -9.46 0.46 -22.25
C GLY A 107 -8.76 -0.86 -21.91
N LYS A 108 -8.07 -1.49 -22.89
CA LYS A 108 -7.27 -2.68 -22.65
C LYS A 108 -5.98 -2.27 -21.90
N LEU A 109 -5.76 -2.85 -20.72
CA LEU A 109 -4.49 -2.66 -20.01
C LEU A 109 -3.35 -3.36 -20.77
N GLN A 110 -2.22 -2.69 -20.86
CA GLN A 110 -1.04 -3.18 -21.58
C GLN A 110 0.12 -3.46 -20.62
N TYR A 111 0.29 -2.61 -19.59
CA TYR A 111 1.43 -2.69 -18.69
C TYR A 111 1.15 -1.90 -17.40
N MET A 112 1.79 -2.31 -16.31
CA MET A 112 1.77 -1.57 -15.05
C MET A 112 3.17 -1.51 -14.46
N THR A 113 3.50 -0.39 -13.85
CA THR A 113 4.70 -0.29 -13.00
C THR A 113 4.30 0.14 -11.61
N CYS A 114 5.06 -0.27 -10.63
CA CYS A 114 4.87 0.15 -9.25
C CYS A 114 6.20 0.26 -8.52
N ALA A 115 6.27 1.14 -7.56
CA ALA A 115 7.49 1.35 -6.81
C ALA A 115 7.22 1.77 -5.37
N HIS A 116 8.13 1.42 -4.49
CA HIS A 116 8.22 1.99 -3.15
C HIS A 116 9.67 2.40 -2.89
N TYR A 117 9.88 3.69 -2.81
CA TYR A 117 11.16 4.31 -2.53
C TYR A 117 11.17 4.84 -1.11
N GLN A 118 12.15 4.43 -0.33
CA GLN A 118 12.27 4.81 1.06
C GLN A 118 13.74 4.79 1.49
N ASP A 119 14.15 5.78 2.29
CA ASP A 119 15.42 5.75 2.99
C ASP A 119 15.15 5.39 4.45
N MET A 120 15.70 4.27 4.89
CA MET A 120 15.57 3.75 6.25
C MET A 120 16.84 3.99 7.09
N GLU A 121 17.74 4.85 6.65
CA GLU A 121 18.89 5.24 7.47
C GLU A 121 18.42 5.89 8.78
N GLY A 122 18.95 5.40 9.90
CA GLY A 122 18.55 5.87 11.23
C GLY A 122 17.21 5.34 11.77
N TRP A 123 16.55 4.45 11.03
CA TRP A 123 15.39 3.73 11.53
C TRP A 123 15.79 2.71 12.61
N PRO A 124 14.81 2.18 13.39
CA PRO A 124 15.10 1.18 14.42
C PRO A 124 15.89 -0.02 13.89
N GLU A 125 16.79 -0.56 14.71
CA GLU A 125 17.72 -1.64 14.38
C GLU A 125 17.07 -2.87 13.72
N TYR A 126 15.79 -3.16 14.04
CA TYR A 126 15.08 -4.29 13.44
C TYR A 126 14.83 -4.12 11.93
N TRP A 127 14.92 -2.90 11.39
CA TRP A 127 14.89 -2.64 9.95
C TRP A 127 16.26 -2.68 9.29
N GLU A 128 17.35 -2.62 10.05
CA GLU A 128 18.68 -2.49 9.51
C GLU A 128 19.04 -3.62 8.54
N GLY A 129 19.43 -3.26 7.32
CA GLY A 129 19.78 -4.20 6.25
C GLY A 129 18.62 -4.98 5.65
N PHE A 130 17.37 -4.57 5.90
CA PHE A 130 16.18 -5.24 5.39
C PHE A 130 16.23 -5.29 3.85
N PRO A 131 16.08 -6.48 3.24
CA PRO A 131 16.12 -6.62 1.78
C PRO A 131 14.98 -5.83 1.10
N PRO A 132 15.24 -5.11 0.00
CA PRO A 132 14.21 -4.31 -0.63
C PRO A 132 12.94 -5.08 -0.98
N LEU A 133 13.03 -6.23 -1.63
CA LEU A 133 11.85 -7.02 -2.03
C LEU A 133 11.30 -7.95 -0.93
N MET A 134 11.85 -7.97 0.27
CA MET A 134 11.26 -8.69 1.39
C MET A 134 10.00 -7.99 1.95
N HIS A 135 9.80 -6.73 1.59
CA HIS A 135 8.65 -5.91 1.99
C HIS A 135 8.10 -5.15 0.77
N PRO A 136 7.49 -5.85 -0.22
CA PRO A 136 7.12 -5.28 -1.50
C PRO A 136 5.69 -4.73 -1.55
N THR A 137 4.90 -4.90 -0.49
CA THR A 137 3.44 -4.80 -0.52
C THR A 137 2.93 -3.40 -0.86
N HIS A 138 3.58 -2.35 -0.35
CA HIS A 138 3.25 -0.97 -0.72
C HIS A 138 3.42 -0.69 -2.22
N ALA A 139 4.36 -1.38 -2.87
CA ALA A 139 4.53 -1.26 -4.31
C ALA A 139 3.49 -2.10 -5.07
N VAL A 140 3.48 -3.42 -4.83
CA VAL A 140 2.71 -4.36 -5.66
C VAL A 140 1.23 -4.45 -5.30
N GLY A 141 0.86 -4.08 -4.08
CA GLY A 141 -0.51 -4.17 -3.56
C GLY A 141 -1.57 -3.54 -4.48
N PRO A 142 -1.41 -2.27 -4.90
CA PRO A 142 -2.36 -1.62 -5.80
C PRO A 142 -2.55 -2.37 -7.12
N CYS A 143 -1.47 -2.87 -7.72
CA CYS A 143 -1.54 -3.58 -9.00
C CYS A 143 -2.27 -4.91 -8.88
N LEU A 144 -1.95 -5.70 -7.86
CA LEU A 144 -2.62 -6.99 -7.61
C LEU A 144 -4.09 -6.81 -7.23
N MET A 145 -4.38 -5.84 -6.37
CA MET A 145 -5.75 -5.54 -5.96
C MET A 145 -6.61 -5.05 -7.12
N MET A 146 -6.06 -4.23 -8.04
CA MET A 146 -6.81 -3.72 -9.18
C MET A 146 -7.12 -4.82 -10.18
N LEU A 147 -6.18 -5.73 -10.45
CA LEU A 147 -6.34 -6.80 -11.44
C LEU A 147 -7.07 -8.02 -10.88
N ASP A 148 -7.09 -8.20 -9.57
CA ASP A 148 -7.66 -9.37 -8.87
C ASP A 148 -7.16 -10.70 -9.46
N LYS A 149 -5.83 -10.78 -9.70
CA LYS A 149 -5.18 -11.94 -10.32
C LYS A 149 -3.97 -12.40 -9.53
N LYS A 150 -3.71 -13.70 -9.56
CA LYS A 150 -2.60 -14.32 -8.84
C LYS A 150 -1.29 -14.22 -9.65
N PRO A 151 -0.17 -13.89 -8.99
CA PRO A 151 1.15 -14.06 -9.60
C PRO A 151 1.43 -15.53 -9.94
N VAL A 152 1.95 -15.80 -11.15
CA VAL A 152 2.34 -17.14 -11.60
C VAL A 152 3.83 -17.26 -11.82
N SER A 153 4.52 -16.16 -12.08
CA SER A 153 5.98 -16.13 -12.17
C SER A 153 6.53 -14.75 -11.79
N VAL A 154 7.71 -14.77 -11.21
CA VAL A 154 8.45 -13.56 -10.83
C VAL A 154 9.89 -13.69 -11.33
N TYR A 155 10.38 -12.66 -12.02
CA TYR A 155 11.78 -12.53 -12.38
C TYR A 155 12.35 -11.30 -11.70
N GLY A 156 13.27 -11.51 -10.75
CA GLY A 156 13.87 -10.43 -9.97
C GLY A 156 15.34 -10.21 -10.30
N ILE A 157 15.77 -8.97 -10.16
CA ILE A 157 17.18 -8.56 -10.26
C ILE A 157 17.55 -7.68 -9.08
N GLY A 158 18.82 -7.78 -8.66
CA GLY A 158 19.44 -6.86 -7.71
C GLY A 158 20.45 -5.96 -8.40
N SER A 159 20.57 -4.71 -7.96
CA SER A 159 21.49 -3.72 -8.51
C SER A 159 22.14 -2.89 -7.39
N GLY A 160 23.32 -2.37 -7.69
CA GLY A 160 24.11 -1.62 -6.71
C GLY A 160 24.65 -2.50 -5.58
N ARG A 161 25.32 -1.89 -4.63
CA ARG A 161 25.87 -2.57 -3.45
C ARG A 161 25.70 -1.67 -2.24
N VAL A 162 25.14 -2.21 -1.18
CA VAL A 162 25.13 -1.55 0.12
C VAL A 162 26.44 -1.82 0.87
N ARG A 163 26.80 -0.98 1.83
CA ARG A 163 27.94 -1.16 2.72
C ARG A 163 27.86 -2.49 3.48
N ASP A 164 29.02 -3.01 3.88
CA ASP A 164 29.11 -4.35 4.50
C ASP A 164 28.26 -4.50 5.77
N ALA A 165 28.17 -3.47 6.61
CA ALA A 165 27.35 -3.49 7.81
C ALA A 165 25.89 -3.82 7.56
N LEU A 166 25.29 -3.31 6.47
CA LEU A 166 23.89 -3.59 6.12
C LEU A 166 23.65 -5.00 5.59
N LYS A 167 24.72 -5.71 5.16
CA LYS A 167 24.60 -7.07 4.62
C LYS A 167 24.57 -8.16 5.71
N GLU A 168 25.06 -7.87 6.91
CA GLU A 168 25.34 -8.90 7.93
C GLU A 168 24.08 -9.69 8.31
N LYS A 169 22.98 -9.01 8.55
CA LYS A 169 21.75 -9.62 9.06
C LYS A 169 21.00 -10.50 8.06
N TYR A 170 20.82 -10.01 6.84
CA TYR A 170 19.98 -10.66 5.83
C TYR A 170 20.76 -11.20 4.63
N GLN A 171 22.08 -10.97 4.59
CA GLN A 171 22.96 -11.39 3.49
C GLN A 171 22.55 -10.83 2.12
N CYS A 172 21.73 -9.76 2.08
CA CYS A 172 21.35 -9.08 0.86
C CYS A 172 22.34 -7.98 0.52
N PRO A 173 23.04 -8.06 -0.62
CA PRO A 173 24.04 -7.08 -0.98
C PRO A 173 23.52 -5.89 -1.79
N PHE A 174 22.25 -5.90 -2.19
CA PHE A 174 21.72 -4.98 -3.17
C PHE A 174 21.13 -3.73 -2.54
N ALA A 175 21.47 -2.56 -3.11
CA ALA A 175 20.85 -1.29 -2.76
C ALA A 175 19.47 -1.13 -3.39
N PHE A 176 19.29 -1.70 -4.57
CA PHE A 176 18.05 -1.66 -5.35
C PHE A 176 17.68 -3.07 -5.80
N GLU A 177 16.41 -3.38 -5.74
CA GLU A 177 15.86 -4.60 -6.32
C GLU A 177 14.65 -4.27 -7.17
N SER A 178 14.52 -4.97 -8.31
CA SER A 178 13.38 -4.88 -9.22
C SER A 178 12.87 -6.26 -9.60
N ALA A 179 11.59 -6.36 -9.94
CA ALA A 179 11.00 -7.61 -10.38
C ALA A 179 9.94 -7.38 -11.46
N PHE A 180 9.87 -8.32 -12.41
CA PHE A 180 8.76 -8.47 -13.34
C PHE A 180 7.86 -9.61 -12.87
N ILE A 181 6.56 -9.33 -12.79
CA ILE A 181 5.56 -10.25 -12.25
C ILE A 181 4.53 -10.53 -13.34
N ASN A 182 4.38 -11.81 -13.71
CA ASN A 182 3.34 -12.26 -14.62
C ASN A 182 2.18 -12.84 -13.82
N LEU A 183 0.97 -12.62 -14.30
CA LEU A 183 -0.27 -12.99 -13.63
C LEU A 183 -1.01 -14.11 -14.37
N GLU A 184 -1.79 -14.88 -13.62
CA GLU A 184 -2.65 -15.94 -14.14
C GLU A 184 -3.66 -15.36 -15.13
N ASP A 185 -3.82 -16.00 -16.29
CA ASP A 185 -4.76 -15.61 -17.35
C ASP A 185 -4.72 -14.10 -17.68
N SER A 186 -3.52 -13.53 -17.79
CA SER A 186 -3.31 -12.11 -18.08
C SER A 186 -2.17 -11.88 -19.05
N ASP A 187 -2.39 -10.96 -19.98
CA ASP A 187 -1.33 -10.43 -20.84
C ASP A 187 -0.56 -9.26 -20.20
N VAL A 188 -1.01 -8.81 -19.02
CA VAL A 188 -0.40 -7.66 -18.31
C VAL A 188 0.74 -8.16 -17.46
N THR A 189 1.91 -7.55 -17.63
CA THR A 189 3.06 -7.72 -16.75
C THR A 189 3.17 -6.51 -15.81
N ILE A 190 3.51 -6.76 -14.56
CA ILE A 190 3.79 -5.71 -13.56
C ILE A 190 5.29 -5.63 -13.37
N GLU A 191 5.86 -4.43 -13.49
CA GLU A 191 7.23 -4.12 -13.06
C GLU A 191 7.19 -3.49 -11.68
N MET A 192 8.00 -3.99 -10.77
CA MET A 192 8.09 -3.52 -9.40
C MET A 192 9.51 -3.10 -9.06
N GLU A 193 9.66 -1.95 -8.43
CA GLU A 193 10.94 -1.37 -8.02
C GLU A 193 10.97 -1.04 -6.54
N ARG A 194 12.11 -1.29 -5.89
CA ARG A 194 12.28 -0.94 -4.49
C ARG A 194 13.73 -0.70 -4.08
N PHE A 195 13.93 0.25 -3.19
CA PHE A 195 15.16 0.42 -2.42
C PHE A 195 14.84 0.92 -1.00
N LEU A 196 15.80 0.72 -0.08
CA LEU A 196 15.64 1.08 1.33
C LEU A 196 16.86 1.82 1.91
N TYR A 197 18.04 1.72 1.28
CA TYR A 197 19.30 2.27 1.80
C TYR A 197 20.16 2.80 0.68
N GLU A 198 20.94 3.84 0.99
CA GLU A 198 22.02 4.36 0.14
C GLU A 198 21.57 4.80 -1.27
N VAL A 199 20.31 5.21 -1.41
CA VAL A 199 19.78 5.78 -2.64
C VAL A 199 19.17 7.14 -2.34
N ALA A 200 19.72 8.21 -2.94
CA ALA A 200 19.28 9.59 -2.73
C ALA A 200 17.95 9.85 -3.43
N ARG A 201 16.87 9.37 -2.87
CA ARG A 201 15.50 9.55 -3.35
C ARG A 201 14.54 9.73 -2.16
N SER A 202 13.69 10.74 -2.22
CA SER A 202 12.66 10.94 -1.21
C SER A 202 11.65 9.79 -1.19
N TYR A 203 10.95 9.67 -0.07
CA TYR A 203 9.88 8.70 0.09
C TYR A 203 8.84 8.83 -1.03
N GLN A 204 8.45 7.69 -1.59
CA GLN A 204 7.34 7.60 -2.53
C GLN A 204 6.78 6.17 -2.60
N GLU A 205 5.49 6.05 -2.52
CA GLU A 205 4.72 4.90 -2.98
C GLU A 205 4.03 5.31 -4.26
N CYS A 206 4.18 4.54 -5.32
CA CYS A 206 3.58 4.92 -6.58
C CYS A 206 3.29 3.73 -7.48
N PHE A 207 2.35 3.92 -8.39
CA PHE A 207 2.11 3.01 -9.49
C PHE A 207 1.77 3.80 -10.75
N ARG A 208 1.97 3.18 -11.90
CA ARG A 208 1.59 3.70 -13.22
C ARG A 208 0.82 2.63 -13.95
N VAL A 209 -0.19 3.06 -14.71
CA VAL A 209 -1.08 2.16 -15.43
C VAL A 209 -1.18 2.63 -16.87
N TYR A 210 -0.84 1.76 -17.81
CA TYR A 210 -0.84 2.06 -19.23
C TYR A 210 -1.96 1.30 -19.92
N GLY A 211 -2.98 2.02 -20.33
CA GLY A 211 -4.15 1.49 -21.03
C GLY A 211 -4.22 1.95 -22.49
N SER A 212 -5.05 1.30 -23.28
CA SER A 212 -5.20 1.63 -24.71
C SER A 212 -5.98 2.94 -24.95
N LYS A 213 -6.75 3.41 -23.97
CA LYS A 213 -7.54 4.66 -24.06
C LYS A 213 -7.01 5.73 -23.11
N LYS A 214 -6.72 5.36 -21.87
CA LYS A 214 -6.14 6.26 -20.87
C LYS A 214 -4.99 5.58 -20.16
N SER A 215 -4.03 6.40 -19.72
CA SER A 215 -2.93 5.98 -18.86
C SER A 215 -2.81 6.95 -17.70
N PHE A 216 -2.36 6.44 -16.56
CA PHE A 216 -2.15 7.21 -15.36
C PHE A 216 -0.72 7.07 -14.88
N GLU A 217 -0.09 8.18 -14.58
CA GLU A 217 1.22 8.23 -13.94
C GLU A 217 1.15 9.00 -12.63
N TRP A 218 1.62 8.34 -11.57
CA TRP A 218 1.74 8.97 -10.25
C TRP A 218 2.74 10.13 -10.29
N GLN A 219 2.53 11.15 -9.48
CA GLN A 219 3.43 12.29 -9.36
C GLN A 219 4.85 11.86 -8.94
N GLN A 220 5.85 12.59 -9.39
CA GLN A 220 7.25 12.34 -9.00
C GLN A 220 7.64 13.03 -7.70
N LEU A 221 7.09 14.21 -7.45
CA LEU A 221 7.30 14.99 -6.23
C LEU A 221 6.03 15.04 -5.40
N SER A 222 6.16 15.16 -4.10
CA SER A 222 5.02 15.13 -3.16
C SER A 222 4.05 16.30 -3.31
N ASP A 223 4.51 17.41 -3.89
CA ASP A 223 3.73 18.62 -4.14
C ASP A 223 3.15 18.72 -5.56
N GLU A 224 3.35 17.71 -6.37
CA GLU A 224 2.79 17.63 -7.73
C GLU A 224 1.45 16.88 -7.75
N ASP A 225 0.65 17.17 -8.76
CA ASP A 225 -0.51 16.38 -9.12
C ASP A 225 -0.10 15.24 -10.09
N PRO A 226 -0.73 14.05 -10.03
CA PRO A 226 -0.50 12.98 -11.00
C PRO A 226 -0.97 13.36 -12.40
N VAL A 227 -0.46 12.62 -13.40
CA VAL A 227 -0.75 12.88 -14.82
C VAL A 227 -1.70 11.83 -15.38
N LEU A 228 -2.73 12.28 -16.07
CA LEU A 228 -3.62 11.46 -16.86
C LEU A 228 -3.36 11.73 -18.35
N TYR A 229 -3.09 10.66 -19.09
CA TYR A 229 -3.01 10.67 -20.55
C TYR A 229 -4.32 10.11 -21.12
N GLU A 230 -4.85 10.75 -22.13
CA GLU A 230 -6.10 10.35 -22.76
C GLU A 230 -5.98 10.42 -24.30
N ARG A 231 -6.26 9.30 -24.95
CA ARG A 231 -6.33 9.26 -26.40
C ARG A 231 -7.64 9.86 -26.87
N THR A 232 -7.54 10.86 -27.74
CA THR A 232 -8.70 11.50 -28.37
C THR A 232 -8.80 11.13 -29.84
N GLY A 233 -10.02 10.89 -30.30
CA GLY A 233 -10.30 10.53 -31.68
C GLY A 233 -9.93 9.09 -32.07
N ASP A 234 -10.35 8.71 -33.26
CA ASP A 234 -10.02 7.42 -33.86
C ASP A 234 -8.59 7.43 -34.41
N ILE A 235 -7.94 6.28 -34.39
CA ILE A 235 -6.64 6.11 -35.04
C ILE A 235 -6.84 6.25 -36.54
N GLN A 236 -6.34 7.34 -37.13
CA GLN A 236 -6.37 7.55 -38.56
C GLN A 236 -5.25 6.72 -39.20
N GLN A 237 -5.65 5.70 -39.95
CA GLN A 237 -4.70 4.76 -40.58
C GLN A 237 -3.94 5.34 -41.77
N ASP A 238 -4.42 6.42 -42.39
CA ASP A 238 -3.98 6.87 -43.72
C ASP A 238 -3.26 8.22 -43.77
N MET A 239 -2.84 8.79 -42.65
CA MET A 239 -2.09 10.06 -42.68
C MET A 239 -0.58 9.82 -42.87
N ILE A 240 -0.15 9.71 -44.10
CA ILE A 240 1.23 10.04 -44.47
C ILE A 240 1.27 11.57 -44.57
N ASP A 241 1.80 12.24 -43.57
CA ASP A 241 2.08 13.68 -43.67
C ASP A 241 3.31 13.87 -44.55
N ILE A 242 3.08 14.40 -45.77
CA ILE A 242 4.14 14.62 -46.78
C ILE A 242 4.89 15.93 -46.44
N ASP A 243 4.32 16.80 -45.62
CA ASP A 243 4.89 18.13 -45.35
C ASP A 243 5.86 18.16 -44.17
N GLY A 244 6.08 17.02 -43.48
CA GLY A 244 7.19 16.86 -42.52
C GLY A 244 7.15 17.80 -41.33
N ASP A 245 5.97 18.04 -40.75
CA ASP A 245 5.88 18.80 -39.49
C ASP A 245 6.68 18.08 -38.38
N PRO A 246 7.79 18.68 -37.90
CA PRO A 246 8.66 18.05 -36.91
C PRO A 246 7.97 17.83 -35.54
N ASP A 247 6.85 18.48 -35.28
CA ASP A 247 6.09 18.35 -34.04
C ASP A 247 5.05 17.23 -34.06
N ARG A 248 4.84 16.57 -35.22
CA ARG A 248 3.93 15.42 -35.38
C ARG A 248 4.64 14.07 -35.25
N PHE A 249 5.09 13.73 -34.06
CA PHE A 249 5.64 12.38 -33.79
C PHE A 249 4.58 11.30 -33.55
N ALA A 250 3.31 11.66 -33.37
CA ALA A 250 2.25 10.70 -33.04
C ALA A 250 1.40 10.32 -34.27
N ARG A 251 1.78 9.24 -34.94
CA ARG A 251 0.99 8.64 -36.03
C ARG A 251 -0.26 7.87 -35.56
N GLY A 252 -0.60 7.92 -34.28
CA GLY A 252 -1.62 7.06 -33.69
C GLY A 252 -2.85 7.76 -33.08
N GLY A 253 -3.10 9.02 -33.43
CA GLY A 253 -4.13 9.86 -32.81
C GLY A 253 -3.56 10.76 -31.74
N GLU A 254 -4.31 11.81 -31.41
CA GLU A 254 -3.89 12.80 -30.42
C GLU A 254 -3.92 12.22 -29.00
N ILE A 255 -2.88 12.45 -28.24
CA ILE A 255 -2.82 12.17 -26.81
C ILE A 255 -2.86 13.50 -26.05
N ILE A 256 -3.88 13.69 -25.25
CA ILE A 256 -3.97 14.83 -24.32
C ILE A 256 -3.37 14.39 -22.99
N GLU A 257 -2.47 15.20 -22.48
CA GLU A 257 -1.90 15.05 -21.13
C GLU A 257 -2.41 16.15 -20.22
N ARG A 258 -2.72 15.81 -18.98
CA ARG A 258 -3.16 16.78 -17.98
C ARG A 258 -2.82 16.36 -16.57
N ARG A 259 -2.40 17.30 -15.74
CA ARG A 259 -2.35 17.09 -14.30
C ARG A 259 -3.77 17.08 -13.75
N ILE A 260 -4.05 16.14 -12.84
CA ILE A 260 -5.36 15.94 -12.26
C ILE A 260 -5.32 16.06 -10.75
N LYS A 261 -6.29 16.76 -10.18
CA LYS A 261 -6.51 16.74 -8.73
C LYS A 261 -7.37 15.55 -8.37
N VAL A 262 -6.77 14.63 -7.65
CA VAL A 262 -7.47 13.44 -7.14
C VAL A 262 -8.23 13.85 -5.87
N PRO A 263 -9.54 13.53 -5.75
CA PRO A 263 -10.29 13.83 -4.54
C PRO A 263 -9.78 13.00 -3.35
N ASP A 264 -10.01 13.48 -2.14
CA ASP A 264 -9.61 12.80 -0.90
C ASP A 264 -10.48 11.58 -0.54
N TYR A 265 -11.62 11.42 -1.21
CA TYR A 265 -12.60 10.35 -0.98
C TYR A 265 -13.19 10.30 0.44
N GLY A 266 -13.05 11.36 1.23
CA GLY A 266 -13.64 11.45 2.57
C GLY A 266 -15.15 11.16 2.59
N TYR A 267 -15.87 11.50 1.49
CA TYR A 267 -17.30 11.22 1.36
C TYR A 267 -17.68 9.71 1.41
N ARG A 268 -16.70 8.81 1.34
CA ARG A 268 -16.91 7.36 1.51
C ARG A 268 -16.93 6.92 2.96
N LEU A 269 -16.63 7.82 3.88
CA LEU A 269 -16.48 7.58 5.31
C LEU A 269 -17.59 8.29 6.10
N PRO A 270 -17.91 7.82 7.32
CA PRO A 270 -18.69 8.60 8.27
C PRO A 270 -18.07 9.98 8.51
N GLU A 271 -18.93 10.99 8.72
CA GLU A 271 -18.52 12.40 8.88
C GLU A 271 -17.47 12.56 9.99
N GLU A 272 -17.62 11.80 11.08
CA GLU A 272 -16.76 11.86 12.26
C GLU A 272 -15.31 11.45 12.01
N ILE A 273 -15.04 10.70 10.92
CA ILE A 273 -13.68 10.26 10.55
C ILE A 273 -13.25 10.72 9.17
N ALA A 274 -14.16 11.29 8.38
CA ALA A 274 -13.89 11.73 7.02
C ALA A 274 -12.76 12.76 6.92
N PHE A 275 -12.65 13.66 7.90
CA PHE A 275 -11.63 14.71 7.92
C PHE A 275 -10.19 14.17 8.11
N PHE A 276 -10.03 12.94 8.61
CA PHE A 276 -8.71 12.30 8.73
C PHE A 276 -8.12 11.86 7.39
N THR A 277 -8.86 11.98 6.27
CA THR A 277 -8.32 11.74 4.92
C THR A 277 -7.39 12.85 4.44
N THR A 278 -7.33 13.98 5.14
CA THR A 278 -6.42 15.10 4.84
C THR A 278 -5.06 14.89 5.49
N GLU A 279 -4.01 15.53 4.95
CA GLU A 279 -2.63 15.36 5.44
C GLU A 279 -2.40 15.91 6.85
N THR A 280 -3.18 16.91 7.25
CA THR A 280 -3.05 17.54 8.56
C THR A 280 -4.42 17.71 9.17
N VAL A 281 -4.61 17.10 10.34
CA VAL A 281 -5.82 17.26 11.14
C VAL A 281 -5.43 17.95 12.42
N TYR A 282 -6.05 19.10 12.68
CA TYR A 282 -5.92 19.79 13.95
C TYR A 282 -7.30 20.27 14.40
N ASN A 283 -7.67 19.95 15.63
CA ASN A 283 -8.89 20.38 16.27
C ASN A 283 -8.57 20.83 17.69
N ASP A 284 -8.74 22.12 17.99
CA ASP A 284 -8.45 22.70 19.31
C ASP A 284 -9.28 22.09 20.44
N GLU A 285 -10.50 21.62 20.14
CA GLU A 285 -11.38 21.00 21.13
C GLU A 285 -11.00 19.53 21.43
N ASN A 286 -10.31 18.89 20.49
CA ASN A 286 -9.85 17.50 20.57
C ASN A 286 -8.37 17.39 20.22
N GLU A 287 -7.53 18.14 20.91
CA GLU A 287 -6.08 18.17 20.65
C GLU A 287 -5.44 16.79 20.68
N HIS A 288 -5.91 15.91 21.58
CA HIS A 288 -5.42 14.53 21.71
C HIS A 288 -5.67 13.65 20.46
N LEU A 289 -6.68 13.99 19.64
CA LEU A 289 -6.97 13.33 18.37
C LEU A 289 -6.32 14.04 17.19
N SER A 290 -5.75 15.24 17.41
CA SER A 290 -5.11 16.00 16.36
C SER A 290 -3.70 15.49 16.10
N PHE A 291 -3.39 15.22 14.83
CA PHE A 291 -2.07 14.77 14.42
C PHE A 291 -1.77 15.17 12.98
N LYS A 292 -0.50 15.28 12.69
CA LYS A 292 -0.01 15.47 11.34
C LYS A 292 0.21 14.09 10.73
N GLN A 293 -0.51 13.75 9.69
CA GLN A 293 -0.25 12.52 8.96
C GLN A 293 1.11 12.58 8.28
N GLY A 294 1.87 11.50 8.38
CA GLY A 294 3.09 11.35 7.61
C GLY A 294 2.77 11.42 6.12
N GLY A 295 3.62 12.11 5.33
CA GLY A 295 3.39 12.38 3.90
C GLY A 295 3.27 11.15 3.01
N GLY A 296 3.56 9.94 3.54
CA GLY A 296 3.64 8.71 2.77
C GLY A 296 2.34 7.99 2.46
N HIS A 297 1.30 8.19 3.23
CA HIS A 297 0.08 7.37 3.10
C HIS A 297 -1.20 8.17 2.78
N GLY A 298 -1.06 9.44 2.41
CA GLY A 298 -2.06 10.30 1.78
C GLY A 298 -3.54 10.11 2.18
N GLY A 299 -3.86 9.98 3.48
CA GLY A 299 -5.25 9.85 3.93
C GLY A 299 -5.83 8.42 3.86
N SER A 300 -5.01 7.39 3.67
CA SER A 300 -5.45 5.99 3.57
C SER A 300 -5.90 5.37 4.91
N HIS A 301 -5.31 5.79 6.03
CA HIS A 301 -5.53 5.16 7.33
C HIS A 301 -7.01 5.11 7.77
N PRO A 302 -7.80 6.20 7.70
CA PRO A 302 -9.21 6.12 8.10
C PRO A 302 -10.01 5.15 7.22
N HIS A 303 -9.75 5.10 5.92
CA HIS A 303 -10.38 4.13 5.03
C HIS A 303 -10.02 2.68 5.38
N MET A 304 -8.74 2.43 5.65
CA MET A 304 -8.23 1.10 5.99
C MET A 304 -8.81 0.60 7.32
N ILE A 305 -8.77 1.41 8.36
CA ILE A 305 -9.31 1.02 9.67
C ILE A 305 -10.83 0.90 9.63
N HIS A 306 -11.52 1.80 8.92
CA HIS A 306 -12.97 1.70 8.72
C HIS A 306 -13.34 0.38 8.02
N GLU A 307 -12.62 0.00 6.95
CA GLU A 307 -12.83 -1.28 6.26
C GLU A 307 -12.64 -2.49 7.20
N PHE A 308 -11.59 -2.48 8.04
CA PHE A 308 -11.38 -3.55 9.01
C PHE A 308 -12.55 -3.66 9.98
N ILE A 309 -12.97 -2.56 10.60
CA ILE A 309 -14.08 -2.53 11.55
C ILE A 309 -15.39 -2.96 10.88
N MET A 310 -15.71 -2.41 9.69
CA MET A 310 -16.94 -2.74 8.99
C MET A 310 -16.98 -4.20 8.52
N SER A 311 -15.84 -4.78 8.17
CA SER A 311 -15.77 -6.21 7.85
C SER A 311 -16.19 -7.10 9.02
N ILE A 312 -15.92 -6.65 10.26
CA ILE A 312 -16.32 -7.34 11.49
C ILE A 312 -17.80 -7.11 11.76
N VAL A 313 -18.25 -5.86 11.74
CA VAL A 313 -19.63 -5.47 12.05
C VAL A 313 -20.63 -6.08 11.07
N GLU A 314 -20.29 -6.13 9.78
CA GLU A 314 -21.12 -6.67 8.71
C GLU A 314 -20.91 -8.17 8.48
N ASP A 315 -20.05 -8.80 9.27
CA ASP A 315 -19.66 -10.23 9.14
C ASP A 315 -19.27 -10.63 7.70
N ARG A 316 -18.55 -9.77 7.01
CA ARG A 316 -18.08 -10.03 5.65
C ARG A 316 -16.57 -10.24 5.60
N LYS A 317 -16.07 -10.74 4.48
CA LYS A 317 -14.64 -10.81 4.22
C LYS A 317 -14.04 -9.39 4.14
N PRO A 318 -12.91 -9.11 4.81
CA PRO A 318 -12.17 -7.87 4.59
C PRO A 318 -11.69 -7.74 3.14
N LEU A 319 -11.43 -6.53 2.71
CA LEU A 319 -10.95 -6.25 1.35
C LEU A 319 -9.59 -6.92 1.09
N ILE A 320 -8.75 -6.99 2.10
CA ILE A 320 -7.44 -7.67 2.06
C ILE A 320 -7.42 -8.73 3.16
N ASP A 321 -7.60 -9.98 2.78
CA ASP A 321 -7.74 -11.12 3.68
C ASP A 321 -6.59 -12.12 3.47
#